data_1252ee2fa5558bd50a5d90ac6e4d59e2
#
_entry.id   1252ee2fa5558bd50a5d90ac6e4d59e2
#
_cell.length_a   1.000
_cell.length_b   1.000
_cell.length_c   1.000
_cell.angle_alpha   90.00
_cell.angle_beta   90.00
_cell.angle_gamma   90.00
#
_symmetry.space_group_name_H-M   'P 1'
#
loop_
_entity.id
_entity.type
_entity.pdbx_description
1 polymer ?
#
loop_
_entity_poly.entity_id
_entity_poly.type
_entity_poly.pdbx_seq_one_letter_code
_entity_poly.pdbx_strand_id
1 'polypeptide(L)'
;MFDSLKKMFEKNAKTISLKAVEDGRTIPMDEVNDQTFAQELLGPGIAIVPSNGTVVSPINGTIATVMDTKHAVCIQGEDGLELIVHAGLDTVELNGKYYQTYKEIGDQVKAGDVLLEFDLEEITKAGYDVTTPIVITNLGCLLYTSDAADDL
;
A
#
# COMPACT_ATOMS: atom_id res chain seq x y z
N MET A 1 2.59 10.01 10.83
CA MET A 1 2.94 8.87 10.00
C MET A 1 3.05 9.22 8.53
N PHE A 2 2.00 9.74 7.92
CA PHE A 2 2.14 10.36 6.60
C PHE A 2 3.10 11.54 6.62
N ASP A 3 3.28 12.17 7.77
CA ASP A 3 4.21 13.28 7.93
C ASP A 3 5.64 12.88 7.60
N SER A 4 6.04 11.66 7.92
CA SER A 4 7.39 11.17 7.58
C SER A 4 7.61 11.12 6.09
N LEU A 5 6.61 10.64 5.35
CA LEU A 5 6.68 10.60 3.89
C LEU A 5 6.70 12.01 3.30
N LYS A 6 5.89 12.90 3.84
CA LYS A 6 5.90 14.30 3.40
C LYS A 6 7.27 14.92 3.56
N LYS A 7 7.90 14.72 4.71
CA LYS A 7 9.21 15.30 4.97
C LYS A 7 10.27 14.78 4.02
N MET A 8 10.20 13.53 3.61
CA MET A 8 11.14 12.97 2.65
C MET A 8 11.04 13.65 1.29
N PHE A 9 9.86 14.11 0.91
CA PHE A 9 9.64 14.75 -0.38
C PHE A 9 9.74 16.27 -0.32
N GLU A 10 9.50 16.87 0.83
CA GLU A 10 9.59 18.32 1.00
C GLU A 10 10.96 18.86 0.66
N LYS A 11 12.00 18.10 0.92
CA LYS A 11 13.37 18.44 0.59
C LYS A 11 13.51 18.85 -0.89
N ASN A 12 12.72 18.26 -1.75
CA ASN A 12 12.76 18.49 -3.20
C ASN A 12 11.65 19.41 -3.67
N ALA A 13 11.07 20.17 -2.74
CA ALA A 13 9.96 21.07 -3.01
C ALA A 13 8.75 20.37 -3.61
N LYS A 14 8.65 19.05 -3.39
CA LYS A 14 7.50 18.26 -3.83
C LYS A 14 6.88 17.57 -2.63
N THR A 15 5.57 17.58 -2.57
CA THR A 15 4.81 16.86 -1.58
C THR A 15 3.86 15.92 -2.28
N ILE A 16 3.97 14.63 -1.97
CA ILE A 16 3.04 13.64 -2.46
C ILE A 16 2.19 13.20 -1.29
N SER A 17 0.89 13.39 -1.40
CA SER A 17 -0.05 13.03 -0.34
C SER A 17 -0.68 11.69 -0.65
N LEU A 18 -0.72 10.82 0.34
CA LEU A 18 -1.40 9.55 0.25
C LEU A 18 -2.60 9.58 1.19
N LYS A 19 -3.73 9.11 0.70
CA LYS A 19 -4.92 8.98 1.53
C LYS A 19 -4.90 7.61 2.19
N ALA A 20 -5.62 7.49 3.31
CA ALA A 20 -5.75 6.20 3.98
C ALA A 20 -6.44 5.21 3.05
N VAL A 21 -5.93 3.97 3.01
CA VAL A 21 -6.46 2.93 2.14
C VAL A 21 -7.68 2.23 2.73
N GLU A 22 -7.90 2.36 4.04
CA GLU A 22 -9.03 1.73 4.72
C GLU A 22 -9.25 2.38 6.07
N ASP A 23 -10.41 2.11 6.66
CA ASP A 23 -10.68 2.54 8.03
C ASP A 23 -9.91 1.66 8.99
N GLY A 24 -9.28 2.28 9.99
CA GLY A 24 -8.53 1.54 10.98
C GLY A 24 -7.51 2.39 11.69
N ARG A 25 -6.55 1.72 12.31
CA ARG A 25 -5.50 2.35 13.08
C ARG A 25 -4.16 2.20 12.36
N THR A 26 -3.45 3.30 12.14
CA THR A 26 -2.13 3.24 11.52
C THR A 26 -1.09 2.79 12.54
N ILE A 27 -0.14 2.00 12.08
CA ILE A 27 1.03 1.59 12.86
C ILE A 27 2.29 1.76 12.02
N PRO A 28 3.44 2.00 12.65
CA PRO A 28 4.71 2.04 11.91
C PRO A 28 5.04 0.66 11.35
N MET A 29 5.79 0.65 10.25
CA MET A 29 6.11 -0.60 9.57
C MET A 29 6.85 -1.59 10.47
N ASP A 30 7.71 -1.10 11.38
CA ASP A 30 8.48 -1.96 12.27
C ASP A 30 7.62 -2.70 13.31
N GLU A 31 6.34 -2.33 13.45
CA GLU A 31 5.40 -3.03 14.33
C GLU A 31 4.60 -4.11 13.59
N VAL A 32 4.78 -4.23 12.28
CA VAL A 32 4.08 -5.24 11.49
C VAL A 32 4.66 -6.62 11.82
N ASN A 33 3.76 -7.58 12.05
CA ASN A 33 4.13 -8.93 12.43
C ASN A 33 4.54 -9.79 11.22
N ASP A 34 5.46 -9.26 10.43
CA ASP A 34 6.04 -9.92 9.26
C ASP A 34 7.35 -9.23 8.96
N GLN A 35 8.46 -9.97 9.01
CA GLN A 35 9.79 -9.37 8.90
C GLN A 35 10.06 -8.72 7.55
N THR A 36 9.49 -9.24 6.48
CA THR A 36 9.66 -8.65 5.16
C THR A 36 9.17 -7.20 5.15
N PHE A 37 8.03 -6.95 5.79
CA PHE A 37 7.49 -5.60 5.89
C PHE A 37 8.17 -4.81 7.01
N ALA A 38 8.33 -5.43 8.17
CA ALA A 38 8.89 -4.75 9.35
C ALA A 38 10.31 -4.23 9.10
N GLN A 39 11.11 -4.95 8.33
CA GLN A 39 12.47 -4.56 7.99
C GLN A 39 12.54 -3.74 6.72
N GLU A 40 11.40 -3.40 6.14
CA GLU A 40 11.30 -2.60 4.93
C GLU A 40 12.08 -3.18 3.74
N LEU A 41 12.11 -4.51 3.63
CA LEU A 41 12.82 -5.18 2.55
C LEU A 41 12.23 -4.87 1.17
N LEU A 42 10.92 -4.60 1.11
CA LEU A 42 10.25 -4.20 -0.13
C LEU A 42 10.25 -2.68 -0.32
N GLY A 43 10.48 -1.94 0.76
CA GLY A 43 10.49 -0.49 0.76
C GLY A 43 9.85 0.06 2.03
N PRO A 44 9.98 1.37 2.23
CA PRO A 44 9.36 2.04 3.37
C PRO A 44 7.86 2.15 3.18
N GLY A 45 7.15 2.40 4.25
CA GLY A 45 5.73 2.60 4.20
C GLY A 45 5.11 2.67 5.57
N ILE A 46 3.85 2.30 5.62
CA ILE A 46 3.02 2.35 6.81
C ILE A 46 2.06 1.17 6.74
N ALA A 47 1.55 0.76 7.87
CA ALA A 47 0.52 -0.27 7.89
C ALA A 47 -0.72 0.22 8.61
N ILE A 48 -1.86 -0.38 8.28
CA ILE A 48 -3.14 -0.10 8.92
C ILE A 48 -3.65 -1.40 9.52
N VAL A 49 -4.09 -1.34 10.77
CA VAL A 49 -4.86 -2.42 11.39
C VAL A 49 -6.32 -2.10 11.09
N PRO A 50 -6.95 -2.80 10.15
CA PRO A 50 -8.26 -2.39 9.64
C PRO A 50 -9.40 -2.67 10.60
N SER A 51 -10.44 -1.84 10.52
CA SER A 51 -11.69 -2.04 11.25
C SER A 51 -12.79 -2.56 10.34
N ASN A 52 -12.57 -2.56 9.03
CA ASN A 52 -13.48 -3.18 8.07
C ASN A 52 -12.68 -3.72 6.89
N GLY A 53 -13.35 -4.31 5.92
CA GLY A 53 -12.70 -5.00 4.81
C GLY A 53 -12.69 -4.25 3.47
N THR A 54 -12.95 -2.96 3.45
CA THR A 54 -12.94 -2.19 2.20
C THR A 54 -11.62 -1.46 2.03
N VAL A 55 -10.91 -1.74 0.95
CA VAL A 55 -9.59 -1.17 0.65
C VAL A 55 -9.73 -0.27 -0.58
N VAL A 56 -9.31 0.99 -0.43
CA VAL A 56 -9.40 1.99 -1.49
C VAL A 56 -8.03 2.46 -1.93
N SER A 57 -7.96 3.06 -3.13
CA SER A 57 -6.70 3.59 -3.62
C SER A 57 -6.26 4.81 -2.81
N PRO A 58 -4.99 4.86 -2.38
CA PRO A 58 -4.48 6.02 -1.65
C PRO A 58 -4.06 7.17 -2.56
N ILE A 59 -4.06 6.96 -3.87
CA ILE A 59 -3.47 7.92 -4.82
C ILE A 59 -4.17 7.77 -6.17
N ASN A 60 -4.12 8.83 -6.97
CA ASN A 60 -4.52 8.75 -8.37
C ASN A 60 -3.42 8.04 -9.15
N GLY A 61 -3.81 7.15 -10.05
CA GLY A 61 -2.82 6.43 -10.82
C GLY A 61 -3.41 5.34 -11.70
N THR A 62 -2.59 4.37 -12.03
CA THR A 62 -2.94 3.24 -12.89
C THR A 62 -2.63 1.95 -12.15
N ILE A 63 -3.51 0.97 -12.27
CA ILE A 63 -3.29 -0.35 -11.70
C ILE A 63 -2.19 -1.05 -12.49
N ALA A 64 -1.06 -1.30 -11.84
CA ALA A 64 0.07 -1.99 -12.47
C ALA A 64 -0.09 -3.50 -12.38
N THR A 65 -0.61 -4.01 -11.28
CA THR A 65 -0.80 -5.44 -11.07
C THR A 65 -1.89 -5.68 -10.04
N VAL A 66 -2.69 -6.71 -10.27
CA VAL A 66 -3.58 -7.28 -9.27
C VAL A 66 -3.13 -8.73 -9.11
N MET A 67 -2.75 -9.12 -7.90
CA MET A 67 -2.31 -10.49 -7.66
C MET A 67 -3.45 -11.48 -7.90
N ASP A 68 -3.13 -12.64 -8.47
CA ASP A 68 -4.13 -13.68 -8.72
C ASP A 68 -4.84 -14.11 -7.44
N THR A 69 -4.13 -14.02 -6.33
CA THR A 69 -4.66 -14.34 -5.01
C THR A 69 -5.44 -13.19 -4.39
N LYS A 70 -5.61 -12.07 -5.11
CA LYS A 70 -6.51 -10.95 -4.82
C LYS A 70 -6.21 -10.14 -3.57
N HIS A 71 -5.16 -10.49 -2.84
CA HIS A 71 -4.84 -9.83 -1.56
C HIS A 71 -3.94 -8.60 -1.73
N ALA A 72 -3.34 -8.40 -2.89
CA ALA A 72 -2.41 -7.31 -3.11
C ALA A 72 -2.62 -6.65 -4.46
N VAL A 73 -2.49 -5.33 -4.48
CA VAL A 73 -2.64 -4.51 -5.68
C VAL A 73 -1.44 -3.57 -5.76
N CYS A 74 -0.83 -3.50 -6.94
CA CYS A 74 0.25 -2.56 -7.21
C CYS A 74 -0.30 -1.40 -8.03
N ILE A 75 0.05 -0.19 -7.64
CA ILE A 75 -0.43 1.04 -8.27
C ILE A 75 0.76 1.89 -8.68
N GLN A 76 0.71 2.37 -9.91
CA GLN A 76 1.66 3.38 -10.39
C GLN A 76 0.97 4.73 -10.30
N GLY A 77 1.41 5.56 -9.37
CA GLY A 77 0.83 6.89 -9.16
C GLY A 77 1.19 7.86 -10.27
N GLU A 78 0.36 8.88 -10.45
CA GLU A 78 0.60 9.94 -11.43
C GLU A 78 1.93 10.65 -11.22
N ASP A 79 2.39 10.71 -9.97
CA ASP A 79 3.64 11.37 -9.59
C ASP A 79 4.86 10.46 -9.73
N GLY A 80 4.69 9.29 -10.33
CA GLY A 80 5.77 8.32 -10.51
C GLY A 80 5.98 7.40 -9.31
N LEU A 81 5.22 7.55 -8.26
CA LEU A 81 5.32 6.72 -7.07
C LEU A 81 4.74 5.34 -7.35
N GLU A 82 5.46 4.30 -6.95
CA GLU A 82 4.96 2.92 -7.09
C GLU A 82 4.65 2.35 -5.72
N LEU A 83 3.42 1.86 -5.56
CA LEU A 83 2.91 1.38 -4.29
C LEU A 83 2.43 -0.05 -4.39
N ILE A 84 2.57 -0.78 -3.27
CA ILE A 84 1.87 -2.04 -3.06
C ILE A 84 0.94 -1.85 -1.88
N VAL A 85 -0.33 -2.17 -2.08
CA VAL A 85 -1.30 -2.29 -0.99
C VAL A 85 -1.52 -3.77 -0.76
N HIS A 86 -1.11 -4.27 0.40
CA HIS A 86 -1.09 -5.70 0.70
C HIS A 86 -2.06 -6.00 1.84
N ALA A 87 -3.24 -6.49 1.50
CA ALA A 87 -4.32 -6.69 2.47
C ALA A 87 -4.12 -8.00 3.25
N GLY A 88 -3.54 -7.88 4.42
CA GLY A 88 -3.28 -9.00 5.31
C GLY A 88 -1.85 -9.51 5.23
N LEU A 89 -1.47 -10.35 6.19
CA LEU A 89 -0.14 -10.96 6.27
C LEU A 89 -0.29 -12.45 5.99
N ASP A 90 0.58 -12.98 5.12
CA ASP A 90 0.55 -14.39 4.68
C ASP A 90 -0.77 -14.80 4.01
N THR A 91 -1.60 -13.85 3.67
CA THR A 91 -2.94 -14.10 3.11
C THR A 91 -2.90 -14.58 1.66
N VAL A 92 -1.73 -14.59 1.04
CA VAL A 92 -1.50 -15.27 -0.23
C VAL A 92 -1.92 -16.74 -0.14
N GLU A 93 -1.79 -17.36 1.04
CA GLU A 93 -2.14 -18.75 1.28
C GLU A 93 -3.63 -19.04 1.15
N LEU A 94 -4.47 -18.01 1.21
CA LEU A 94 -5.91 -18.16 1.05
C LEU A 94 -6.35 -18.35 -0.41
N ASN A 95 -5.45 -18.12 -1.36
CA ASN A 95 -5.72 -18.27 -2.80
C ASN A 95 -6.95 -17.51 -3.27
N GLY A 96 -7.15 -16.31 -2.74
CA GLY A 96 -8.27 -15.45 -3.10
C GLY A 96 -9.54 -15.67 -2.32
N LYS A 97 -9.57 -16.70 -1.48
CA LYS A 97 -10.74 -16.92 -0.63
C LYS A 97 -10.93 -15.75 0.32
N TYR A 98 -12.15 -15.25 0.43
CA TYR A 98 -12.55 -14.11 1.24
C TYR A 98 -12.13 -12.75 0.65
N TYR A 99 -11.64 -12.73 -0.60
CA TYR A 99 -11.26 -11.50 -1.30
C TYR A 99 -12.07 -11.32 -2.57
N GLN A 100 -12.38 -10.06 -2.88
CA GLN A 100 -12.97 -9.68 -4.16
C GLN A 100 -12.28 -8.43 -4.67
N THR A 101 -11.82 -8.45 -5.92
CA THR A 101 -11.17 -7.31 -6.53
C THR A 101 -12.14 -6.60 -7.47
N TYR A 102 -11.95 -5.28 -7.62
CA TYR A 102 -12.82 -4.44 -8.45
C TYR A 102 -12.05 -3.75 -9.57
N LYS A 103 -10.75 -4.00 -9.67
CA LYS A 103 -9.90 -3.37 -10.68
C LYS A 103 -9.05 -4.40 -11.38
N GLU A 104 -8.62 -4.05 -12.59
CA GLU A 104 -7.75 -4.89 -13.41
C GLU A 104 -6.52 -4.11 -13.83
N ILE A 105 -5.50 -4.82 -14.29
CA ILE A 105 -4.28 -4.21 -14.82
C ILE A 105 -4.67 -3.21 -15.90
N GLY A 106 -4.11 -2.00 -15.81
CA GLY A 106 -4.36 -0.94 -16.77
C GLY A 106 -5.49 0.01 -16.40
N ASP A 107 -6.30 -0.34 -15.40
CA ASP A 107 -7.39 0.54 -14.98
C ASP A 107 -6.84 1.83 -14.38
N GLN A 108 -7.49 2.94 -14.70
CA GLN A 108 -7.22 4.21 -14.06
C GLN A 108 -7.98 4.28 -12.75
N VAL A 109 -7.32 4.76 -11.69
CA VAL A 109 -7.95 4.91 -10.38
C VAL A 109 -7.72 6.31 -9.84
N LYS A 110 -8.65 6.75 -9.02
CA LYS A 110 -8.54 7.97 -8.24
C LYS A 110 -8.47 7.60 -6.78
N ALA A 111 -7.80 8.44 -5.98
CA ALA A 111 -7.78 8.26 -4.54
C ALA A 111 -9.22 8.09 -4.03
N GLY A 112 -9.47 7.03 -3.30
CA GLY A 112 -10.79 6.69 -2.80
C GLY A 112 -11.55 5.64 -3.60
N ASP A 113 -11.11 5.30 -4.81
CA ASP A 113 -11.75 4.23 -5.58
C ASP A 113 -11.51 2.89 -4.89
N VAL A 114 -12.53 2.05 -4.84
CA VAL A 114 -12.43 0.73 -4.20
C VAL A 114 -11.54 -0.17 -5.05
N LEU A 115 -10.52 -0.73 -4.43
CA LEU A 115 -9.60 -1.68 -5.08
C LEU A 115 -10.05 -3.10 -4.84
N LEU A 116 -10.32 -3.43 -3.59
CA LEU A 116 -10.74 -4.77 -3.20
C LEU A 116 -11.52 -4.72 -1.91
N GLU A 117 -12.23 -5.81 -1.65
CA GLU A 117 -12.89 -6.04 -0.37
C GLU A 117 -12.48 -7.41 0.15
N PHE A 118 -12.40 -7.55 1.46
CA PHE A 118 -12.12 -8.83 2.09
C PHE A 118 -13.01 -9.03 3.31
N ASP A 119 -13.19 -10.29 3.66
CA ASP A 119 -13.99 -10.66 4.83
C ASP A 119 -13.09 -10.68 6.06
N LEU A 120 -13.05 -9.55 6.76
CA LEU A 120 -12.18 -9.35 7.92
C LEU A 120 -12.42 -10.41 8.98
N GLU A 121 -13.67 -10.73 9.23
CA GLU A 121 -14.05 -11.68 10.28
C GLU A 121 -13.58 -13.10 9.93
N GLU A 122 -13.85 -13.54 8.71
CA GLU A 122 -13.48 -14.90 8.29
C GLU A 122 -11.97 -15.08 8.17
N ILE A 123 -11.26 -14.07 7.70
CA ILE A 123 -9.80 -14.12 7.60
C ILE A 123 -9.20 -14.21 9.00
N THR A 124 -9.72 -13.42 9.93
CA THR A 124 -9.27 -13.46 11.32
C THR A 124 -9.55 -14.81 11.96
N LYS A 125 -10.73 -15.38 11.71
CA LYS A 125 -11.08 -16.71 12.20
C LYS A 125 -10.18 -17.80 11.65
N ALA A 126 -9.72 -17.62 10.41
CA ALA A 126 -8.81 -18.57 9.78
C ALA A 126 -7.38 -18.48 10.33
N GLY A 127 -7.11 -17.53 11.23
CA GLY A 127 -5.82 -17.42 11.91
C GLY A 127 -4.85 -16.45 11.27
N TYR A 128 -5.29 -15.64 10.30
CA TYR A 128 -4.43 -14.68 9.63
C TYR A 128 -4.54 -13.29 10.25
N ASP A 129 -3.44 -12.55 10.19
CA ASP A 129 -3.39 -11.16 10.61
C ASP A 129 -3.88 -10.30 9.44
N VAL A 130 -4.87 -9.45 9.68
CA VAL A 130 -5.46 -8.59 8.65
C VAL A 130 -4.75 -7.25 8.48
N THR A 131 -3.69 -7.01 9.23
CA THR A 131 -2.87 -5.80 9.07
C THR A 131 -2.51 -5.61 7.61
N THR A 132 -2.66 -4.39 7.11
CA THR A 132 -2.49 -4.06 5.69
C THR A 132 -1.31 -3.12 5.52
N PRO A 133 -0.13 -3.65 5.12
CA PRO A 133 1.00 -2.80 4.77
C PRO A 133 0.76 -2.06 3.44
N ILE A 134 1.17 -0.79 3.41
CA ILE A 134 1.25 0.01 2.20
C ILE A 134 2.72 0.35 2.01
N VAL A 135 3.31 -0.17 0.94
CA VAL A 135 4.74 -0.09 0.70
C VAL A 135 5.02 0.76 -0.53
N ILE A 136 6.01 1.65 -0.41
CA ILE A 136 6.50 2.45 -1.53
C ILE A 136 7.73 1.73 -2.07
N THR A 137 7.60 1.13 -3.25
CA THR A 137 8.64 0.24 -3.77
C THR A 137 9.76 0.98 -4.49
N ASN A 138 9.53 2.21 -4.94
CA ASN A 138 10.52 2.95 -5.71
C ASN A 138 10.96 4.27 -5.05
N LEU A 139 10.74 4.41 -3.75
CA LEU A 139 11.09 5.67 -3.06
C LEU A 139 12.56 5.98 -3.18
N GLY A 140 13.43 4.98 -3.05
CA GLY A 140 14.86 5.18 -3.21
C GLY A 140 15.23 5.73 -4.59
N CYS A 141 14.60 5.22 -5.63
CA CYS A 141 14.83 5.70 -6.99
C CYS A 141 14.37 7.15 -7.15
N LEU A 142 13.20 7.47 -6.60
CA LEU A 142 12.68 8.83 -6.67
C LEU A 142 13.56 9.82 -5.93
N LEU A 143 13.99 9.47 -4.72
CA LEU A 143 14.85 10.32 -3.91
C LEU A 143 16.19 10.51 -4.59
N TYR A 144 16.78 9.47 -5.12
CA TYR A 144 18.05 9.52 -5.82
C TYR A 144 17.95 10.41 -7.07
N THR A 145 16.89 10.20 -7.86
CA THR A 145 16.67 10.98 -9.07
C THR A 145 16.48 12.46 -8.73
N SER A 146 15.68 12.73 -7.71
CA SER A 146 15.41 14.10 -7.27
C SER A 146 16.69 14.76 -6.75
N ASP A 147 17.47 14.05 -5.96
CA ASP A 147 18.75 14.57 -5.46
C ASP A 147 19.69 14.87 -6.59
N ALA A 148 19.75 14.03 -7.58
CA ALA A 148 20.60 14.26 -8.74
C ALA A 148 20.15 15.51 -9.52
N ALA A 149 18.84 15.79 -9.53
CA ALA A 149 18.30 16.96 -10.21
C ALA A 149 18.38 18.22 -9.37
N ASP A 150 18.19 18.10 -8.05
CA ASP A 150 18.01 19.24 -7.17
C ASP A 150 19.29 19.62 -6.40
N ASP A 151 20.10 18.64 -6.05
CA ASP A 151 21.33 18.88 -5.30
C ASP A 151 22.47 19.31 -6.20
N LEU A 152 22.24 19.16 -7.45
CA LEU A 152 23.19 19.62 -8.44
C LEU A 152 23.01 21.10 -8.72
#